data_12e1619ea7ac6859ab606eec5e64342b
#
_entry.id   12e1619ea7ac6859ab606eec5e64342b
#
_cell.length_a   1.000
_cell.length_b   1.000
_cell.length_c   1.000
_cell.angle_alpha   90.00
_cell.angle_beta   90.00
_cell.angle_gamma   90.00
#
_symmetry.space_group_name_H-M   'P 1'
#
loop_
_entity.id
_entity.type
_entity.pdbx_description
1 polymer ?
#
loop_
_entity_poly.entity_id
_entity_poly.type
_entity_poly.pdbx_seq_one_letter_code
_entity_poly.pdbx_strand_id
1 'polypeptide(L)'
;MNSLLPRRAPAAVIDPIVRGLAAAGVTPTMLTTLGFLGNVFAAYLVVQGELLAAGVAVLFFSALDLLDGALARSTGTASRFGALYDSTLDRLSEAAVLFGIFWYQVDLGHREEALLAFLAVVGSLMVSYVRARSEGLGMPLKDGLFTRSERVVLTGVALLFGVLRPALWILAVLTLLTAAQRTWIASRALIEEDRAVDPHPNPRPNPQGDEESR
;
A
#
# COMPACT_ATOMS: atom_id res chain seq x y z
N MET A 1 15.45 -3.19 -9.66
CA MET A 1 15.90 -2.14 -8.73
C MET A 1 15.66 -2.64 -7.32
N ASN A 2 16.68 -2.63 -6.47
CA ASN A 2 16.54 -3.10 -5.09
C ASN A 2 15.79 -2.02 -4.27
N SER A 3 14.81 -2.44 -3.44
CA SER A 3 14.19 -1.54 -2.47
C SER A 3 15.27 -0.96 -1.55
N LEU A 4 15.18 0.33 -1.24
CA LEU A 4 16.14 1.05 -0.39
C LEU A 4 16.16 0.53 1.06
N LEU A 5 15.12 -0.18 1.48
CA LEU A 5 15.01 -0.76 2.81
C LEU A 5 15.27 -2.28 2.77
N PRO A 6 16.00 -2.84 3.78
CA PRO A 6 16.21 -4.27 3.88
C PRO A 6 14.89 -5.01 4.02
N ARG A 7 14.60 -5.92 3.10
CA ARG A 7 13.35 -6.70 3.05
C ARG A 7 13.18 -7.70 4.21
N ARG A 8 14.20 -7.87 5.04
CA ARG A 8 14.18 -8.74 6.24
C ARG A 8 14.90 -8.01 7.36
N ALA A 9 14.17 -7.67 8.42
CA ALA A 9 14.84 -7.35 9.66
C ALA A 9 15.70 -8.54 10.10
N PRO A 10 16.86 -8.34 10.78
CA PRO A 10 17.72 -9.42 11.20
C PRO A 10 16.90 -10.45 12.00
N ALA A 11 16.89 -11.70 11.57
CA ALA A 11 16.17 -12.80 12.22
C ALA A 11 16.50 -12.88 13.73
N ALA A 12 17.73 -12.53 14.09
CA ALA A 12 18.19 -12.47 15.47
C ALA A 12 17.37 -11.52 16.39
N VAL A 13 16.75 -10.48 15.85
CA VAL A 13 15.93 -9.54 16.63
C VAL A 13 14.45 -9.95 16.61
N ILE A 14 13.95 -10.41 15.48
CA ILE A 14 12.54 -10.77 15.32
C ILE A 14 12.20 -12.09 15.99
N ASP A 15 13.05 -13.10 15.88
CA ASP A 15 12.76 -14.46 16.37
C ASP A 15 12.47 -14.54 17.88
N PRO A 16 13.19 -13.85 18.80
CA PRO A 16 12.84 -13.88 20.21
C PRO A 16 11.51 -13.18 20.51
N ILE A 17 11.17 -12.08 19.81
CA ILE A 17 9.91 -11.39 19.97
C ILE A 17 8.75 -12.28 19.51
N VAL A 18 8.88 -12.89 18.33
CA VAL A 18 7.88 -13.78 17.75
C VAL A 18 7.63 -15.00 18.66
N ARG A 19 8.69 -15.61 19.22
CA ARG A 19 8.55 -16.72 20.18
C ARG A 19 7.83 -16.28 21.45
N GLY A 20 8.13 -15.09 21.98
CA GLY A 20 7.44 -14.53 23.14
C GLY A 20 5.95 -14.30 22.87
N LEU A 21 5.61 -13.73 21.70
CA LEU A 21 4.22 -13.51 21.28
C LEU A 21 3.47 -14.84 21.10
N ALA A 22 4.09 -15.82 20.46
CA ALA A 22 3.52 -17.16 20.29
C ALA A 22 3.26 -17.85 21.66
N ALA A 23 4.21 -17.77 22.58
CA ALA A 23 4.07 -18.31 23.93
C ALA A 23 2.96 -17.62 24.73
N ALA A 24 2.71 -16.33 24.48
CA ALA A 24 1.61 -15.56 25.08
C ALA A 24 0.25 -15.82 24.41
N GLY A 25 0.16 -16.69 23.39
CA GLY A 25 -1.08 -16.99 22.67
C GLY A 25 -1.54 -15.89 21.72
N VAL A 26 -0.66 -14.94 21.36
CA VAL A 26 -0.98 -13.87 20.41
C VAL A 26 -1.08 -14.46 19.00
N THR A 27 -2.17 -14.14 18.29
CA THR A 27 -2.36 -14.58 16.91
C THR A 27 -1.90 -13.50 15.92
N PRO A 28 -1.51 -13.89 14.69
CA PRO A 28 -1.19 -12.92 13.64
C PRO A 28 -2.31 -11.90 13.40
N THR A 29 -3.55 -12.36 13.35
CA THR A 29 -4.73 -11.49 13.16
C THR A 29 -4.88 -10.45 14.29
N MET A 30 -4.54 -10.79 15.53
CA MET A 30 -4.54 -9.84 16.64
C MET A 30 -3.51 -8.72 16.43
N LEU A 31 -2.31 -9.06 15.93
CA LEU A 31 -1.27 -8.07 15.63
C LEU A 31 -1.70 -7.15 14.50
N THR A 32 -2.20 -7.70 13.40
CA THR A 32 -2.73 -6.92 12.27
C THR A 32 -3.83 -5.96 12.71
N THR A 33 -4.78 -6.46 13.53
CA THR A 33 -5.88 -5.63 14.06
C THR A 33 -5.36 -4.53 14.96
N LEU A 34 -4.41 -4.85 15.85
CA LEU A 34 -3.79 -3.86 16.74
C LEU A 34 -3.01 -2.80 15.94
N GLY A 35 -2.27 -3.21 14.91
CA GLY A 35 -1.58 -2.31 13.99
C GLY A 35 -2.54 -1.33 13.32
N PHE A 36 -3.67 -1.83 12.81
CA PHE A 36 -4.71 -1.00 12.21
C PHE A 36 -5.32 -0.01 13.22
N LEU A 37 -5.77 -0.48 14.39
CA LEU A 37 -6.36 0.38 15.43
C LEU A 37 -5.37 1.43 15.92
N GLY A 38 -4.09 1.06 16.03
CA GLY A 38 -3.02 1.99 16.39
C GLY A 38 -2.78 3.07 15.31
N ASN A 39 -2.90 2.73 14.03
CA ASN A 39 -2.82 3.72 12.95
C ASN A 39 -4.06 4.62 12.89
N VAL A 40 -5.25 4.11 13.20
CA VAL A 40 -6.46 4.94 13.38
C VAL A 40 -6.28 5.90 14.54
N PHE A 41 -5.72 5.45 15.67
CA PHE A 41 -5.37 6.32 16.77
C PHE A 41 -4.31 7.35 16.38
N ALA A 42 -3.30 6.98 15.61
CA ALA A 42 -2.32 7.92 15.07
C ALA A 42 -2.99 8.99 14.18
N ALA A 43 -3.93 8.60 13.33
CA ALA A 43 -4.72 9.55 12.53
C ALA A 43 -5.50 10.54 13.40
N TYR A 44 -6.09 10.07 14.50
CA TYR A 44 -6.74 10.95 15.48
C TYR A 44 -5.75 11.94 16.10
N LEU A 45 -4.54 11.50 16.49
CA LEU A 45 -3.50 12.39 17.00
C LEU A 45 -3.07 13.45 15.98
N VAL A 46 -3.00 13.08 14.68
CA VAL A 46 -2.74 14.07 13.60
C VAL A 46 -3.82 15.14 13.57
N VAL A 47 -5.09 14.74 13.63
CA VAL A 47 -6.24 15.69 13.64
C VAL A 47 -6.16 16.63 14.82
N GLN A 48 -5.66 16.16 15.98
CA GLN A 48 -5.47 17.01 17.17
C GLN A 48 -4.21 17.91 17.10
N GLY A 49 -3.41 17.79 16.03
CA GLY A 49 -2.15 18.53 15.88
C GLY A 49 -0.96 17.95 16.64
N GLU A 50 -1.11 16.79 17.27
CA GLU A 50 -0.07 16.09 18.03
C GLU A 50 0.86 15.30 17.10
N LEU A 51 1.54 16.02 16.18
CA LEU A 51 2.27 15.42 15.06
C LEU A 51 3.40 14.49 15.50
N LEU A 52 4.15 14.86 16.55
CA LEU A 52 5.26 14.04 17.06
C LEU A 52 4.74 12.71 17.62
N ALA A 53 3.69 12.76 18.44
CA ALA A 53 3.07 11.55 18.99
C ALA A 53 2.46 10.69 17.91
N ALA A 54 1.83 11.31 16.89
CA ALA A 54 1.30 10.62 15.72
C ALA A 54 2.40 9.91 14.92
N GLY A 55 3.54 10.58 14.68
CA GLY A 55 4.67 9.99 13.96
C GLY A 55 5.26 8.77 14.67
N VAL A 56 5.43 8.85 16.00
CA VAL A 56 5.83 7.69 16.83
C VAL A 56 4.82 6.56 16.69
N ALA A 57 3.52 6.88 16.82
CA ALA A 57 2.44 5.89 16.72
C ALA A 57 2.42 5.20 15.34
N VAL A 58 2.49 5.98 14.24
CA VAL A 58 2.54 5.42 12.86
C VAL A 58 3.69 4.44 12.72
N LEU A 59 4.92 4.82 13.09
CA LEU A 59 6.09 3.96 12.94
C LEU A 59 6.00 2.72 13.84
N PHE A 60 5.55 2.87 15.07
CA PHE A 60 5.42 1.76 16.02
C PHE A 60 4.37 0.75 15.57
N PHE A 61 3.14 1.22 15.29
CA PHE A 61 2.04 0.31 14.95
C PHE A 61 2.20 -0.30 13.56
N SER A 62 2.79 0.41 12.61
CA SER A 62 3.13 -0.18 11.30
C SER A 62 4.29 -1.18 11.37
N ALA A 63 5.15 -1.11 12.38
CA ALA A 63 6.18 -2.14 12.60
C ALA A 63 5.57 -3.48 13.07
N LEU A 64 4.37 -3.50 13.65
CA LEU A 64 3.67 -4.73 14.02
C LEU A 64 3.34 -5.61 12.82
N ASP A 65 3.13 -5.00 11.63
CA ASP A 65 2.88 -5.74 10.38
C ASP A 65 4.09 -6.60 9.96
N LEU A 66 5.30 -6.26 10.42
CA LEU A 66 6.47 -7.13 10.20
C LEU A 66 6.44 -8.36 11.10
N LEU A 67 5.83 -8.24 12.27
CA LEU A 67 5.75 -9.29 13.28
C LEU A 67 4.63 -10.28 12.99
N ASP A 68 3.47 -9.84 12.47
CA ASP A 68 2.33 -10.73 12.19
C ASP A 68 2.66 -11.76 11.11
N GLY A 69 3.28 -11.34 10.00
CA GLY A 69 3.76 -12.24 8.96
C GLY A 69 4.86 -13.20 9.44
N ALA A 70 5.76 -12.72 10.31
CA ALA A 70 6.79 -13.59 10.92
C ALA A 70 6.15 -14.60 11.89
N LEU A 71 5.19 -14.17 12.70
CA LEU A 71 4.43 -15.01 13.62
C LEU A 71 3.63 -16.09 12.87
N ALA A 72 2.90 -15.71 11.80
CA ALA A 72 2.15 -16.65 10.98
C ALA A 72 3.03 -17.76 10.39
N ARG A 73 4.23 -17.39 9.90
CA ARG A 73 5.18 -18.37 9.35
C ARG A 73 5.78 -19.27 10.43
N SER A 74 6.14 -18.73 11.59
CA SER A 74 6.77 -19.50 12.67
C SER A 74 5.81 -20.47 13.36
N THR A 75 4.52 -20.11 13.43
CA THR A 75 3.46 -20.96 14.03
C THR A 75 2.75 -21.86 13.03
N GLY A 76 3.07 -21.78 11.73
CA GLY A 76 2.40 -22.56 10.69
C GLY A 76 0.93 -22.18 10.47
N THR A 77 0.49 -20.98 10.93
CA THR A 77 -0.88 -20.50 10.84
C THR A 77 -1.13 -19.58 9.63
N ALA A 78 -0.15 -19.49 8.71
CA ALA A 78 -0.29 -18.70 7.49
C ALA A 78 -1.50 -19.20 6.68
N SER A 79 -2.42 -18.29 6.31
CA SER A 79 -3.65 -18.62 5.60
C SER A 79 -3.97 -17.59 4.52
N ARG A 80 -4.79 -17.99 3.53
CA ARG A 80 -5.29 -17.09 2.48
C ARG A 80 -6.15 -15.97 3.05
N PHE A 81 -6.95 -16.28 4.07
CA PHE A 81 -7.74 -15.30 4.80
C PHE A 81 -6.84 -14.28 5.51
N GLY A 82 -5.81 -14.75 6.24
CA GLY A 82 -4.85 -13.87 6.91
C GLY A 82 -4.16 -12.91 5.95
N ALA A 83 -3.73 -13.41 4.79
CA ALA A 83 -3.10 -12.57 3.76
C ALA A 83 -4.05 -11.51 3.17
N LEU A 84 -5.34 -11.85 2.97
CA LEU A 84 -6.36 -10.89 2.53
C LEU A 84 -6.62 -9.84 3.62
N TYR A 85 -6.81 -10.30 4.86
CA TYR A 85 -7.13 -9.46 6.01
C TYR A 85 -6.02 -8.44 6.27
N ASP A 86 -4.77 -8.91 6.38
CA ASP A 86 -3.56 -8.10 6.51
C ASP A 86 -3.48 -7.06 5.38
N SER A 87 -3.52 -7.51 4.14
CA SER A 87 -3.43 -6.62 3.00
C SER A 87 -4.53 -5.56 2.93
N THR A 88 -5.73 -5.86 3.45
CA THR A 88 -6.84 -4.90 3.50
C THR A 88 -6.64 -3.87 4.61
N LEU A 89 -6.31 -4.33 5.82
CA LEU A 89 -6.07 -3.43 6.96
C LEU A 89 -4.86 -2.53 6.75
N ASP A 90 -3.85 -3.02 6.06
CA ASP A 90 -2.70 -2.24 5.61
C ASP A 90 -3.08 -0.99 4.83
N ARG A 91 -4.00 -1.15 3.87
CA ARG A 91 -4.46 -0.04 3.02
C ARG A 91 -5.36 0.91 3.78
N LEU A 92 -6.20 0.37 4.64
CA LEU A 92 -7.07 1.18 5.51
C LEU A 92 -6.24 1.98 6.53
N SER A 93 -5.17 1.39 7.11
CA SER A 93 -4.23 2.07 8.00
C SER A 93 -3.57 3.27 7.32
N GLU A 94 -3.01 3.05 6.14
CA GLU A 94 -2.36 4.11 5.36
C GLU A 94 -3.36 5.21 4.98
N ALA A 95 -4.55 4.83 4.50
CA ALA A 95 -5.61 5.76 4.15
C ALA A 95 -6.10 6.57 5.36
N ALA A 96 -6.24 5.95 6.54
CA ALA A 96 -6.66 6.63 7.77
C ALA A 96 -5.65 7.70 8.19
N VAL A 97 -4.34 7.37 8.19
CA VAL A 97 -3.29 8.34 8.55
C VAL A 97 -3.25 9.51 7.56
N LEU A 98 -3.26 9.22 6.25
CA LEU A 98 -3.26 10.26 5.21
C LEU A 98 -4.54 11.10 5.25
N PHE A 99 -5.69 10.52 5.59
CA PHE A 99 -6.93 11.24 5.80
C PHE A 99 -6.85 12.15 7.04
N GLY A 100 -6.22 11.69 8.13
CA GLY A 100 -5.93 12.55 9.28
C GLY A 100 -5.07 13.75 8.90
N ILE A 101 -4.03 13.55 8.08
CA ILE A 101 -3.18 14.63 7.56
C ILE A 101 -4.00 15.57 6.66
N PHE A 102 -4.83 15.02 5.77
CA PHE A 102 -5.73 15.82 4.92
C PHE A 102 -6.61 16.73 5.78
N TRP A 103 -7.28 16.17 6.80
CA TRP A 103 -8.16 16.93 7.67
C TRP A 103 -7.42 18.02 8.43
N TYR A 104 -6.27 17.70 9.02
CA TYR A 104 -5.40 18.65 9.71
C TYR A 104 -4.99 19.83 8.82
N GLN A 105 -4.65 19.55 7.56
CA GLN A 105 -4.29 20.61 6.61
C GLN A 105 -5.50 21.47 6.20
N VAL A 106 -6.69 20.87 6.10
CA VAL A 106 -7.95 21.61 5.86
C VAL A 106 -8.24 22.58 7.01
N ASP A 107 -8.11 22.13 8.26
CA ASP A 107 -8.34 22.96 9.45
C ASP A 107 -7.35 24.13 9.54
N LEU A 108 -6.12 23.94 9.08
CA LEU A 108 -5.12 25.02 8.97
C LEU A 108 -5.33 25.96 7.76
N GLY A 109 -6.26 25.64 6.86
CA GLY A 109 -6.47 26.40 5.63
C GLY A 109 -5.41 26.16 4.54
N HIS A 110 -4.57 25.14 4.69
CA HIS A 110 -3.50 24.78 3.77
C HIS A 110 -4.03 23.93 2.61
N ARG A 111 -4.68 24.57 1.62
CA ARG A 111 -5.38 23.90 0.52
C ARG A 111 -4.48 23.04 -0.36
N GLU A 112 -3.23 23.48 -0.59
CA GLU A 112 -2.26 22.74 -1.41
C GLU A 112 -1.90 21.41 -0.73
N GLU A 113 -1.53 21.46 0.55
CA GLU A 113 -1.15 20.30 1.34
C GLU A 113 -2.32 19.31 1.52
N ALA A 114 -3.54 19.84 1.69
CA ALA A 114 -4.75 19.01 1.72
C ALA A 114 -4.96 18.28 0.38
N LEU A 115 -4.84 18.98 -0.75
CA LEU A 115 -4.92 18.33 -2.07
C LEU A 115 -3.84 17.27 -2.26
N LEU A 116 -2.60 17.55 -1.87
CA LEU A 116 -1.50 16.59 -1.94
C LEU A 116 -1.76 15.34 -1.08
N ALA A 117 -2.30 15.51 0.13
CA ALA A 117 -2.67 14.39 0.99
C ALA A 117 -3.78 13.52 0.35
N PHE A 118 -4.79 14.14 -0.25
CA PHE A 118 -5.83 13.43 -1.01
C PHE A 118 -5.24 12.66 -2.20
N LEU A 119 -4.36 13.29 -2.99
CA LEU A 119 -3.69 12.64 -4.12
C LEU A 119 -2.81 11.49 -3.66
N ALA A 120 -2.14 11.61 -2.51
CA ALA A 120 -1.36 10.53 -1.92
C ALA A 120 -2.24 9.32 -1.52
N VAL A 121 -3.45 9.54 -0.95
CA VAL A 121 -4.43 8.46 -0.70
C VAL A 121 -4.80 7.77 -1.99
N VAL A 122 -5.23 8.52 -2.99
CA VAL A 122 -5.64 7.95 -4.29
C VAL A 122 -4.49 7.19 -4.93
N GLY A 123 -3.29 7.77 -4.98
CA GLY A 123 -2.10 7.16 -5.54
C GLY A 123 -1.73 5.85 -4.83
N SER A 124 -1.72 5.84 -3.49
CA SER A 124 -1.40 4.67 -2.68
C SER A 124 -2.39 3.52 -2.90
N LEU A 125 -3.69 3.82 -2.96
CA LEU A 125 -4.73 2.84 -3.28
C LEU A 125 -4.57 2.30 -4.70
N MET A 126 -4.29 3.17 -5.68
CA MET A 126 -4.09 2.76 -7.08
C MET A 126 -2.85 1.89 -7.27
N VAL A 127 -1.73 2.21 -6.60
CA VAL A 127 -0.53 1.34 -6.58
C VAL A 127 -0.87 -0.07 -6.11
N SER A 128 -1.67 -0.17 -5.06
CA SER A 128 -2.09 -1.45 -4.48
C SER A 128 -3.13 -2.16 -5.34
N TYR A 129 -4.11 -1.43 -5.89
CA TYR A 129 -5.16 -1.96 -6.76
C TYR A 129 -4.57 -2.56 -8.05
N VAL A 130 -3.72 -1.80 -8.76
CA VAL A 130 -3.11 -2.28 -10.00
C VAL A 130 -2.31 -3.55 -9.77
N ARG A 131 -1.57 -3.63 -8.66
CA ARG A 131 -0.85 -4.85 -8.29
C ARG A 131 -1.80 -6.02 -8.06
N ALA A 132 -2.80 -5.85 -7.20
CA ALA A 132 -3.76 -6.93 -6.88
C ALA A 132 -4.55 -7.36 -8.12
N ARG A 133 -4.92 -6.41 -8.99
CA ARG A 133 -5.63 -6.71 -10.25
C ARG A 133 -4.76 -7.48 -11.22
N SER A 134 -3.49 -7.10 -11.38
CA SER A 134 -2.54 -7.82 -12.24
C SER A 134 -2.29 -9.25 -11.72
N GLU A 135 -2.10 -9.41 -10.40
CA GLU A 135 -1.96 -10.73 -9.78
C GLU A 135 -3.22 -11.61 -10.02
N GLY A 136 -4.42 -10.99 -9.94
CA GLY A 136 -5.70 -11.66 -10.24
C GLY A 136 -5.90 -12.02 -11.71
N LEU A 137 -5.13 -11.42 -12.62
CA LEU A 137 -5.07 -11.78 -14.06
C LEU A 137 -3.92 -12.76 -14.36
N GLY A 138 -3.29 -13.34 -13.34
CA GLY A 138 -2.19 -14.28 -13.50
C GLY A 138 -0.80 -13.64 -13.68
N MET A 139 -0.73 -12.31 -13.66
CA MET A 139 0.51 -11.56 -13.91
C MET A 139 1.08 -10.96 -12.61
N PRO A 140 2.12 -11.55 -12.01
CA PRO A 140 2.72 -11.04 -10.78
C PRO A 140 3.56 -9.78 -11.05
N LEU A 141 3.12 -8.63 -10.53
CA LEU A 141 3.91 -7.40 -10.53
C LEU A 141 4.79 -7.34 -9.28
N LYS A 142 6.09 -7.55 -9.45
CA LYS A 142 7.09 -7.46 -8.38
C LYS A 142 7.69 -6.06 -8.25
N ASP A 143 7.62 -5.25 -9.29
CA ASP A 143 8.31 -3.98 -9.40
C ASP A 143 7.39 -2.80 -9.07
N GLY A 144 8.00 -1.77 -8.49
CA GLY A 144 7.36 -0.49 -8.21
C GLY A 144 8.41 0.46 -7.64
N LEU A 145 8.38 1.73 -8.06
CA LEU A 145 9.34 2.74 -7.65
C LEU A 145 9.20 3.09 -6.15
N PHE A 146 7.98 2.99 -5.62
CA PHE A 146 7.67 3.46 -4.28
C PHE A 146 6.78 2.45 -3.55
N THR A 147 7.40 1.67 -2.67
CA THR A 147 6.74 0.59 -1.93
C THR A 147 5.97 1.12 -0.72
N ARG A 148 5.05 0.29 -0.16
CA ARG A 148 4.29 0.66 1.06
C ARG A 148 5.21 1.00 2.23
N SER A 149 6.23 0.20 2.49
CA SER A 149 7.15 0.44 3.60
C SER A 149 7.85 1.80 3.50
N GLU A 150 8.25 2.20 2.30
CA GLU A 150 8.87 3.50 2.05
C GLU A 150 7.89 4.66 2.31
N ARG A 151 6.62 4.50 1.92
CA ARG A 151 5.57 5.50 2.16
C ARG A 151 5.27 5.66 3.65
N VAL A 152 5.13 4.55 4.37
CA VAL A 152 4.87 4.55 5.83
C VAL A 152 6.03 5.22 6.57
N VAL A 153 7.27 4.85 6.24
CA VAL A 153 8.47 5.47 6.87
C VAL A 153 8.52 6.96 6.56
N LEU A 154 8.30 7.35 5.30
CA LEU A 154 8.29 8.76 4.92
C LEU A 154 7.21 9.55 5.68
N THR A 155 6.00 9.02 5.77
CA THR A 155 4.88 9.63 6.48
C THR A 155 5.19 9.76 7.98
N GLY A 156 5.65 8.68 8.62
CA GLY A 156 6.01 8.69 10.04
C GLY A 156 7.14 9.67 10.36
N VAL A 157 8.19 9.69 9.55
CA VAL A 157 9.31 10.63 9.69
C VAL A 157 8.85 12.08 9.47
N ALA A 158 8.00 12.32 8.46
CA ALA A 158 7.48 13.66 8.20
C ALA A 158 6.63 14.19 9.36
N LEU A 159 5.84 13.32 10.01
CA LEU A 159 5.08 13.67 11.20
C LEU A 159 6.00 13.97 12.39
N LEU A 160 7.03 13.12 12.64
CA LEU A 160 7.98 13.32 13.73
C LEU A 160 8.70 14.68 13.68
N PHE A 161 9.07 15.12 12.48
CA PHE A 161 9.82 16.35 12.28
C PHE A 161 8.98 17.56 11.86
N GLY A 162 7.64 17.38 11.70
CA GLY A 162 6.74 18.43 11.26
C GLY A 162 6.97 18.90 9.81
N VAL A 163 7.63 18.09 8.97
CA VAL A 163 7.99 18.43 7.58
C VAL A 163 6.98 17.85 6.58
N LEU A 164 5.67 18.11 6.81
CA LEU A 164 4.60 17.50 6.03
C LEU A 164 4.59 17.93 4.56
N ARG A 165 4.79 19.22 4.27
CA ARG A 165 4.67 19.74 2.88
C ARG A 165 5.60 19.03 1.89
N PRO A 166 6.93 18.96 2.09
CA PRO A 166 7.80 18.24 1.17
C PRO A 166 7.49 16.74 1.11
N ALA A 167 7.11 16.12 2.23
CA ALA A 167 6.76 14.70 2.25
C ALA A 167 5.48 14.43 1.46
N LEU A 168 4.46 15.28 1.54
CA LEU A 168 3.21 15.15 0.78
C LEU A 168 3.46 15.30 -0.73
N TRP A 169 4.35 16.20 -1.15
CA TRP A 169 4.77 16.28 -2.55
C TRP A 169 5.42 14.98 -3.03
N ILE A 170 6.35 14.45 -2.26
CA ILE A 170 7.00 13.17 -2.57
C ILE A 170 5.98 12.04 -2.62
N LEU A 171 5.10 11.93 -1.61
CA LEU A 171 4.05 10.92 -1.56
C LEU A 171 3.13 11.00 -2.79
N ALA A 172 2.54 12.17 -3.06
CA ALA A 172 1.59 12.35 -4.16
C ALA A 172 2.23 12.03 -5.51
N VAL A 173 3.40 12.60 -5.81
CA VAL A 173 4.07 12.42 -7.11
C VAL A 173 4.53 10.97 -7.28
N LEU A 174 5.25 10.40 -6.29
CA LEU A 174 5.81 9.05 -6.45
C LEU A 174 4.73 7.96 -6.44
N THR A 175 3.62 8.13 -5.70
CA THR A 175 2.54 7.13 -5.74
C THR A 175 1.83 7.14 -7.09
N LEU A 176 1.50 8.32 -7.63
CA LEU A 176 0.86 8.43 -8.94
C LEU A 176 1.78 7.91 -10.06
N LEU A 177 3.07 8.27 -10.03
CA LEU A 177 4.04 7.74 -10.98
C LEU A 177 4.18 6.22 -10.88
N THR A 178 4.21 5.67 -9.66
CA THR A 178 4.28 4.22 -9.46
C THR A 178 3.03 3.52 -9.96
N ALA A 179 1.84 4.10 -9.74
CA ALA A 179 0.58 3.56 -10.25
C ALA A 179 0.56 3.57 -11.79
N ALA A 180 0.97 4.67 -12.42
CA ALA A 180 1.07 4.78 -13.86
C ALA A 180 2.10 3.78 -14.45
N GLN A 181 3.28 3.67 -13.83
CA GLN A 181 4.32 2.70 -14.22
C GLN A 181 3.78 1.26 -14.16
N ARG A 182 3.13 0.88 -13.05
CA ARG A 182 2.57 -0.47 -12.89
C ARG A 182 1.48 -0.77 -13.92
N THR A 183 0.59 0.20 -14.16
CA THR A 183 -0.45 0.07 -15.19
C THR A 183 0.17 -0.14 -16.56
N TRP A 184 1.20 0.63 -16.91
CA TRP A 184 1.87 0.51 -18.20
C TRP A 184 2.58 -0.83 -18.38
N ILE A 185 3.30 -1.30 -17.35
CA ILE A 185 3.99 -2.61 -17.36
C ILE A 185 2.96 -3.74 -17.53
N ALA A 186 1.89 -3.72 -16.72
CA ALA A 186 0.84 -4.74 -16.79
C ALA A 186 0.14 -4.74 -18.14
N SER A 187 -0.23 -3.56 -18.66
CA SER A 187 -0.92 -3.45 -19.95
C SER A 187 -0.08 -3.99 -21.09
N ARG A 188 1.23 -3.67 -21.14
CA ARG A 188 2.12 -4.19 -22.18
C ARG A 188 2.21 -5.70 -22.16
N ALA A 189 2.43 -6.27 -20.98
CA ALA A 189 2.61 -7.70 -20.86
C ALA A 189 1.30 -8.47 -21.18
N LEU A 190 0.13 -7.96 -20.77
CA LEU A 190 -1.17 -8.55 -21.15
C LEU A 190 -1.44 -8.46 -22.65
N ILE A 191 -1.13 -7.33 -23.29
CA ILE A 191 -1.27 -7.19 -24.76
C ILE A 191 -0.36 -8.17 -25.51
N GLU A 192 0.86 -8.41 -25.02
CA GLU A 192 1.78 -9.37 -25.62
C GLU A 192 1.25 -10.81 -25.45
N GLU A 193 0.69 -11.14 -24.30
CA GLU A 193 0.08 -12.44 -24.03
C GLU A 193 -1.16 -12.68 -24.91
N ASP A 194 -2.07 -11.71 -25.00
CA ASP A 194 -3.26 -11.78 -25.87
C ASP A 194 -2.88 -11.99 -27.35
N ARG A 195 -1.83 -11.31 -27.83
CA ARG A 195 -1.32 -11.48 -29.20
C ARG A 195 -0.70 -12.85 -29.44
N ALA A 196 -0.11 -13.45 -28.43
CA ALA A 196 0.50 -14.78 -28.55
C ALA A 196 -0.58 -15.89 -28.59
N VAL A 197 -1.72 -15.65 -27.94
CA VAL A 197 -2.86 -16.59 -27.92
C VAL A 197 -3.70 -16.50 -29.21
N ASP A 198 -3.87 -15.30 -29.77
CA ASP A 198 -4.59 -15.07 -31.05
C ASP A 198 -3.71 -14.27 -32.00
N PRO A 199 -2.83 -14.95 -32.77
CA PRO A 199 -1.95 -14.29 -33.76
C PRO A 199 -2.70 -13.66 -34.94
N HIS A 200 -3.99 -14.01 -35.13
CA HIS A 200 -4.86 -13.43 -36.16
C HIS A 200 -6.12 -12.88 -35.53
N PRO A 201 -6.07 -11.67 -34.89
CA PRO A 201 -7.29 -11.05 -34.39
C PRO A 201 -8.28 -10.90 -35.57
N ASN A 202 -9.44 -11.57 -35.44
CA ASN A 202 -10.50 -11.53 -36.43
C ASN A 202 -10.78 -10.06 -36.80
N PRO A 203 -10.61 -9.65 -38.08
CA PRO A 203 -10.93 -8.29 -38.48
C PRO A 203 -12.38 -8.02 -38.06
N ARG A 204 -12.62 -6.89 -37.37
CA ARG A 204 -13.97 -6.49 -36.98
C ARG A 204 -14.91 -6.69 -38.16
N PRO A 205 -16.12 -7.29 -37.98
CA PRO A 205 -17.06 -7.42 -39.07
C PRO A 205 -17.21 -6.06 -39.74
N ASN A 206 -16.96 -6.04 -41.07
CA ASN A 206 -17.11 -4.80 -41.83
C ASN A 206 -18.61 -4.41 -41.78
N PRO A 207 -19.00 -3.32 -41.13
CA PRO A 207 -20.41 -2.94 -41.02
C PRO A 207 -21.04 -2.59 -42.39
N GLN A 208 -20.26 -2.57 -43.46
CA GLN A 208 -20.72 -2.23 -44.81
C GLN A 208 -20.87 -3.44 -45.75
N GLY A 209 -20.59 -4.67 -45.28
CA GLY A 209 -20.65 -5.86 -46.13
C GLY A 209 -22.03 -6.48 -46.32
N ASP A 210 -23.02 -6.10 -45.51
CA ASP A 210 -24.36 -6.72 -45.51
C ASP A 210 -25.44 -5.94 -46.33
N GLU A 211 -25.07 -4.79 -46.93
CA GLU A 211 -26.01 -4.02 -47.76
C GLU A 211 -25.95 -4.31 -49.27
N GLU A 212 -24.96 -5.05 -49.78
CA GLU A 212 -24.85 -5.37 -51.23
C GLU A 212 -25.49 -6.69 -51.64
N SER A 213 -26.16 -7.42 -50.75
CA SER A 213 -26.79 -8.71 -51.10
C SER A 213 -28.33 -8.72 -50.93
N ARG A 214 -28.98 -7.59 -51.14
CA ARG A 214 -30.45 -7.52 -51.23
C ARG A 214 -30.91 -6.90 -52.52
#